data_92e8bf803f4acd354319e769a6103f61
#
_entry.id   92e8bf803f4acd354319e769a6103f61
#
_cell.length_a   1.000
_cell.length_b   1.000
_cell.length_c   1.000
_cell.angle_alpha   90.00
_cell.angle_beta   90.00
_cell.angle_gamma   90.00
#
_symmetry.space_group_name_H-M   'P 1'
#
loop_
_entity.id
_entity.type
_entity.pdbx_description
1 polymer ?
#
loop_
_entity_poly.entity_id
_entity_poly.type
_entity_poly.pdbx_seq_one_letter_code
_entity_poly.pdbx_strand_id
1 'polypeptide(L)'
;MARPTVLLDGDIILYRACVGAERETDWGDDIWSLTSDLGAAKKSVEDSITQALNTVNGDLIFCVNDVDNFRKHLNPDYKGGRSRKPLGYYHVLNWVREDYEVRSLPKCEADDTLGILSTSGEFAHPVIMSGDKDMKTIPGRFIRGREWFNHSEGEADYWHLFQTLTGDVTDGYKGCPGMGKVTAEKLLRANAHAPWSAVIEAFKKAKLTEEDALLQARMARILRAEDYNLETKEPILWTPKPDLVVTPPA
;
A
#
# COMPACT_ATOMS: atom_id res chain seq x y z
N MET A 1 -4.67 24.54 17.52
CA MET A 1 -4.02 23.77 16.45
C MET A 1 -5.08 22.86 15.81
N ALA A 2 -5.05 22.66 14.48
CA ALA A 2 -5.95 21.71 13.83
C ALA A 2 -5.68 20.30 14.36
N ARG A 3 -6.75 19.49 14.50
CA ARG A 3 -6.62 18.09 14.90
C ARG A 3 -5.90 17.31 13.79
N PRO A 4 -5.04 16.35 14.12
CA PRO A 4 -4.45 15.47 13.11
C PRO A 4 -5.53 14.60 12.45
N THR A 5 -5.29 14.19 11.21
CA THR A 5 -6.15 13.23 10.51
C THR A 5 -5.47 11.87 10.47
N VAL A 6 -6.17 10.85 10.97
CA VAL A 6 -5.74 9.46 10.95
C VAL A 6 -6.26 8.83 9.66
N LEU A 7 -5.37 8.49 8.75
CA LEU A 7 -5.66 7.75 7.53
C LEU A 7 -5.41 6.26 7.82
N LEU A 8 -6.51 5.51 7.99
CA LEU A 8 -6.45 4.12 8.42
C LEU A 8 -6.53 3.16 7.23
N ASP A 9 -5.61 2.20 7.19
CA ASP A 9 -5.62 1.13 6.19
C ASP A 9 -6.79 0.17 6.45
N GLY A 10 -7.91 0.48 5.83
CA GLY A 10 -9.16 -0.23 6.03
C GLY A 10 -9.18 -1.62 5.42
N ASP A 11 -8.51 -1.84 4.29
CA ASP A 11 -8.53 -3.16 3.63
C ASP A 11 -7.84 -4.23 4.49
N ILE A 12 -6.70 -3.91 5.08
CA ILE A 12 -5.98 -4.80 6.00
C ILE A 12 -6.81 -5.09 7.26
N ILE A 13 -7.45 -4.08 7.84
CA ILE A 13 -8.26 -4.24 9.06
C ILE A 13 -9.48 -5.11 8.77
N LEU A 14 -10.23 -4.81 7.71
CA LEU A 14 -11.40 -5.58 7.29
C LEU A 14 -11.03 -7.04 7.00
N TYR A 15 -9.93 -7.24 6.25
CA TYR A 15 -9.46 -8.58 5.92
C TYR A 15 -9.15 -9.40 7.18
N ARG A 16 -8.35 -8.86 8.09
CA ARG A 16 -7.96 -9.54 9.34
C ARG A 16 -9.16 -9.81 10.25
N ALA A 17 -10.05 -8.85 10.39
CA ALA A 17 -11.27 -9.00 11.19
C ALA A 17 -12.15 -10.13 10.66
N CYS A 18 -12.35 -10.19 9.34
CA CYS A 18 -13.20 -11.21 8.72
C CYS A 18 -12.53 -12.59 8.71
N VAL A 19 -11.21 -12.69 8.45
CA VAL A 19 -10.48 -13.97 8.56
C VAL A 19 -10.54 -14.50 10.00
N GLY A 20 -10.33 -13.64 10.99
CA GLY A 20 -10.40 -14.02 12.41
C GLY A 20 -11.81 -14.45 12.88
N ALA A 21 -12.83 -14.04 12.14
CA ALA A 21 -14.22 -14.41 12.41
C ALA A 21 -14.69 -15.67 11.67
N GLU A 22 -13.91 -16.21 10.74
CA GLU A 22 -14.23 -17.47 10.07
C GLU A 22 -14.15 -18.65 11.05
N ARG A 23 -15.08 -19.57 10.92
CA ARG A 23 -15.18 -20.81 11.71
C ARG A 23 -15.36 -21.99 10.77
N GLU A 24 -14.40 -22.89 10.78
CA GLU A 24 -14.50 -24.18 10.09
C GLU A 24 -15.19 -25.19 11.02
N THR A 25 -16.11 -25.99 10.47
CA THR A 25 -16.77 -27.09 11.15
C THR A 25 -16.58 -28.36 10.34
N ASP A 26 -15.97 -29.36 10.96
CA ASP A 26 -15.84 -30.72 10.43
C ASP A 26 -17.07 -31.52 10.83
N TRP A 27 -17.81 -32.02 9.84
CA TRP A 27 -19.00 -32.87 10.02
C TRP A 27 -18.70 -34.37 9.90
N GLY A 28 -17.39 -34.70 9.72
CA GLY A 28 -16.95 -36.07 9.40
C GLY A 28 -17.02 -36.36 7.88
N ASP A 29 -16.46 -37.50 7.48
CA ASP A 29 -16.47 -37.99 6.09
C ASP A 29 -16.02 -36.95 5.04
N ASP A 30 -15.00 -36.13 5.35
CA ASP A 30 -14.49 -35.05 4.52
C ASP A 30 -15.53 -33.91 4.21
N ILE A 31 -16.60 -33.83 4.99
CA ILE A 31 -17.60 -32.76 4.86
C ILE A 31 -17.27 -31.62 5.80
N TRP A 32 -16.99 -30.45 5.22
CA TRP A 32 -16.64 -29.24 5.93
C TRP A 32 -17.60 -28.10 5.61
N SER A 33 -17.88 -27.26 6.56
CA SER A 33 -18.53 -25.97 6.33
C SER A 33 -17.70 -24.84 6.88
N LEU A 34 -17.79 -23.68 6.23
CA LEU A 34 -17.17 -22.45 6.67
C LEU A 34 -18.25 -21.41 6.92
N THR A 35 -18.26 -20.85 8.13
CA THR A 35 -19.18 -19.79 8.55
C THR A 35 -18.39 -18.58 9.01
N SER A 36 -19.05 -17.43 9.21
CA SER A 36 -18.41 -16.22 9.74
C SER A 36 -19.28 -15.61 10.84
N ASP A 37 -18.66 -15.28 11.95
CA ASP A 37 -19.27 -14.49 13.03
C ASP A 37 -19.14 -12.99 12.72
N LEU A 38 -20.16 -12.43 12.09
CA LEU A 38 -20.17 -11.00 11.70
C LEU A 38 -20.12 -10.06 12.91
N GLY A 39 -20.63 -10.47 14.07
CA GLY A 39 -20.54 -9.68 15.30
C GLY A 39 -19.10 -9.59 15.80
N ALA A 40 -18.39 -10.73 15.81
CA ALA A 40 -16.97 -10.76 16.15
C ALA A 40 -16.11 -9.96 15.15
N ALA A 41 -16.42 -10.05 13.85
CA ALA A 41 -15.73 -9.26 12.82
C ALA A 41 -15.91 -7.75 13.04
N LYS A 42 -17.14 -7.28 13.23
CA LYS A 42 -17.44 -5.86 13.50
C LYS A 42 -16.72 -5.37 14.76
N LYS A 43 -16.78 -6.15 15.84
CA LYS A 43 -16.09 -5.80 17.09
C LYS A 43 -14.57 -5.70 16.88
N SER A 44 -13.95 -6.57 16.10
CA SER A 44 -12.51 -6.49 15.79
C SER A 44 -12.15 -5.23 15.02
N VAL A 45 -13.03 -4.76 14.13
CA VAL A 45 -12.87 -3.46 13.43
C VAL A 45 -12.97 -2.30 14.42
N GLU A 46 -13.98 -2.29 15.29
CA GLU A 46 -14.17 -1.25 16.33
C GLU A 46 -12.98 -1.18 17.29
N ASP A 47 -12.45 -2.34 17.71
CA ASP A 47 -11.26 -2.41 18.56
C ASP A 47 -10.02 -1.81 17.86
N SER A 48 -9.87 -2.06 16.55
CA SER A 48 -8.80 -1.48 15.72
C SER A 48 -8.94 0.04 15.58
N ILE A 49 -10.14 0.55 15.36
CA ILE A 49 -10.45 1.98 15.30
C ILE A 49 -10.16 2.64 16.66
N THR A 50 -10.62 2.03 17.74
CA THR A 50 -10.39 2.51 19.10
C THR A 50 -8.90 2.60 19.41
N GLN A 51 -8.14 1.57 19.03
CA GLN A 51 -6.68 1.58 19.19
C GLN A 51 -6.03 2.71 18.38
N ALA A 52 -6.48 2.93 17.14
CA ALA A 52 -5.98 3.99 16.29
C ALA A 52 -6.21 5.37 16.91
N LEU A 53 -7.42 5.66 17.36
CA LEU A 53 -7.80 6.92 17.99
C LEU A 53 -7.14 7.14 19.36
N ASN A 54 -6.87 6.07 20.12
CA ASN A 54 -6.10 6.14 21.36
C ASN A 54 -4.61 6.45 21.10
N THR A 55 -4.08 6.03 19.93
CA THR A 55 -2.69 6.30 19.54
C THR A 55 -2.53 7.72 18.99
N VAL A 56 -3.50 8.15 18.17
CA VAL A 56 -3.54 9.49 17.58
C VAL A 56 -4.91 10.10 17.83
N ASN A 57 -5.01 11.06 18.73
CA ASN A 57 -6.27 11.77 18.97
C ASN A 57 -6.59 12.70 17.79
N GLY A 58 -7.26 12.19 16.78
CA GLY A 58 -7.52 12.85 15.51
C GLY A 58 -8.88 12.53 14.91
N ASP A 59 -9.13 13.05 13.72
CA ASP A 59 -10.27 12.68 12.89
C ASP A 59 -9.89 11.45 12.06
N LEU A 60 -10.80 10.48 11.93
CA LEU A 60 -10.53 9.20 11.30
C LEU A 60 -11.09 9.14 9.89
N ILE A 61 -10.29 8.68 8.94
CA ILE A 61 -10.70 8.33 7.58
C ILE A 61 -10.29 6.89 7.31
N PHE A 62 -11.23 6.08 6.89
CA PHE A 62 -11.04 4.67 6.56
C PHE A 62 -10.78 4.54 5.06
N CYS A 63 -9.56 4.14 4.65
CA CYS A 63 -9.19 3.99 3.25
C CYS A 63 -9.37 2.54 2.80
N VAL A 64 -10.07 2.33 1.69
CA VAL A 64 -10.37 0.99 1.17
C VAL A 64 -10.08 0.89 -0.33
N ASN A 65 -9.91 -0.33 -0.81
CA ASN A 65 -9.71 -0.59 -2.24
C ASN A 65 -10.93 -0.18 -3.07
N ASP A 66 -10.68 0.32 -4.27
CA ASP A 66 -11.69 0.31 -5.33
C ASP A 66 -11.88 -1.10 -5.88
N VAL A 67 -12.96 -1.27 -6.64
CA VAL A 67 -13.24 -2.54 -7.35
C VAL A 67 -12.30 -2.77 -8.51
N ASP A 68 -11.83 -1.68 -9.14
CA ASP A 68 -10.83 -1.69 -10.20
C ASP A 68 -9.44 -1.35 -9.65
N ASN A 69 -8.39 -1.74 -10.39
CA ASN A 69 -7.01 -1.49 -10.00
C ASN A 69 -6.14 -1.27 -11.24
N PHE A 70 -5.56 -0.09 -11.35
CA PHE A 70 -4.75 0.28 -12.51
C PHE A 70 -3.55 -0.67 -12.75
N ARG A 71 -2.99 -1.28 -11.70
CA ARG A 71 -1.86 -2.22 -11.83
C ARG A 71 -2.27 -3.49 -12.59
N LYS A 72 -3.54 -3.91 -12.52
CA LYS A 72 -4.04 -5.03 -13.32
C LYS A 72 -4.13 -4.71 -14.80
N HIS A 73 -4.30 -3.43 -15.15
CA HIS A 73 -4.23 -2.98 -16.55
C HIS A 73 -2.78 -2.97 -17.08
N LEU A 74 -1.79 -2.77 -16.20
CA LEU A 74 -0.37 -2.83 -16.54
C LEU A 74 0.16 -4.27 -16.58
N ASN A 75 -0.29 -5.11 -15.65
CA ASN A 75 0.09 -6.51 -15.52
C ASN A 75 -1.12 -7.34 -15.05
N PRO A 76 -1.77 -8.10 -15.94
CA PRO A 76 -2.94 -8.92 -15.60
C PRO A 76 -2.68 -9.95 -14.48
N ASP A 77 -1.44 -10.38 -14.30
CA ASP A 77 -1.05 -11.35 -13.26
C ASP A 77 -0.87 -10.71 -11.87
N TYR A 78 -1.00 -9.37 -11.77
CA TYR A 78 -0.87 -8.65 -10.50
C TYR A 78 -1.85 -9.19 -9.46
N LYS A 79 -1.30 -9.67 -8.33
CA LYS A 79 -2.08 -10.28 -7.22
C LYS A 79 -2.98 -11.46 -7.68
N GLY A 80 -2.67 -12.07 -8.83
CA GLY A 80 -3.46 -13.18 -9.40
C GLY A 80 -3.48 -14.44 -8.55
N GLY A 81 -2.48 -14.65 -7.70
CA GLY A 81 -2.40 -15.78 -6.76
C GLY A 81 -3.15 -15.56 -5.44
N ARG A 82 -3.79 -14.42 -5.21
CA ARG A 82 -4.50 -14.15 -3.96
C ARG A 82 -5.76 -15.01 -3.86
N SER A 83 -5.99 -15.57 -2.68
CA SER A 83 -7.22 -16.30 -2.35
C SER A 83 -8.43 -15.36 -2.35
N ARG A 84 -9.63 -15.95 -2.27
CA ARG A 84 -10.90 -15.20 -2.11
C ARG A 84 -10.86 -14.22 -0.94
N LYS A 85 -11.67 -13.19 -0.99
CA LYS A 85 -11.97 -12.38 0.19
C LYS A 85 -12.64 -13.28 1.26
N PRO A 86 -12.37 -13.06 2.55
CA PRO A 86 -12.99 -13.83 3.62
C PRO A 86 -14.51 -13.64 3.65
N LEU A 87 -15.20 -14.60 4.27
CA LEU A 87 -16.65 -14.51 4.45
C LEU A 87 -17.03 -13.26 5.24
N GLY A 88 -18.11 -12.62 4.82
CA GLY A 88 -18.62 -11.41 5.48
C GLY A 88 -17.88 -10.11 5.15
N TYR A 89 -16.77 -10.15 4.40
CA TYR A 89 -15.95 -8.96 4.09
C TYR A 89 -16.79 -7.80 3.55
N TYR A 90 -17.59 -8.02 2.52
CA TYR A 90 -18.41 -6.95 1.93
C TYR A 90 -19.56 -6.50 2.84
N HIS A 91 -20.07 -7.40 3.69
CA HIS A 91 -21.09 -7.04 4.68
C HIS A 91 -20.49 -6.09 5.74
N VAL A 92 -19.31 -6.42 6.27
CA VAL A 92 -18.61 -5.57 7.25
C VAL A 92 -18.16 -4.26 6.61
N LEU A 93 -17.66 -4.28 5.36
CA LEU A 93 -17.30 -3.06 4.62
C LEU A 93 -18.51 -2.12 4.44
N ASN A 94 -19.69 -2.66 4.10
CA ASN A 94 -20.90 -1.83 3.97
C ASN A 94 -21.28 -1.19 5.28
N TRP A 95 -21.23 -1.95 6.38
CA TRP A 95 -21.45 -1.40 7.71
C TRP A 95 -20.44 -0.29 8.07
N VAL A 96 -19.14 -0.48 7.76
CA VAL A 96 -18.14 0.58 7.97
C VAL A 96 -18.46 1.84 7.17
N ARG A 97 -18.99 1.70 5.95
CA ARG A 97 -19.40 2.84 5.10
C ARG A 97 -20.62 3.59 5.65
N GLU A 98 -21.47 2.92 6.41
CA GLU A 98 -22.63 3.53 7.06
C GLU A 98 -22.24 4.32 8.32
N ASP A 99 -21.27 3.84 9.08
CA ASP A 99 -20.94 4.35 10.41
C ASP A 99 -19.68 5.25 10.44
N TYR A 100 -18.83 5.20 9.42
CA TYR A 100 -17.53 5.92 9.39
C TYR A 100 -17.29 6.66 8.08
N GLU A 101 -16.39 7.66 8.12
CA GLU A 101 -15.92 8.29 6.89
C GLU A 101 -14.99 7.34 6.14
N VAL A 102 -15.41 6.93 4.94
CA VAL A 102 -14.66 6.01 4.07
C VAL A 102 -14.25 6.72 2.80
N ARG A 103 -13.00 6.55 2.42
CA ARG A 103 -12.46 7.01 1.14
C ARG A 103 -11.97 5.83 0.30
N SER A 104 -12.33 5.88 -0.97
CA SER A 104 -11.85 4.96 -2.01
C SER A 104 -11.72 5.78 -3.29
N LEU A 105 -10.53 5.81 -3.87
CA LEU A 105 -10.30 6.51 -5.12
C LEU A 105 -10.41 5.54 -6.30
N PRO A 106 -11.09 5.91 -7.39
CA PRO A 106 -11.24 5.06 -8.57
C PRO A 106 -9.90 4.51 -9.07
N LYS A 107 -9.89 3.22 -9.42
CA LYS A 107 -8.73 2.45 -9.91
C LYS A 107 -7.56 2.32 -8.93
N CYS A 108 -7.77 2.67 -7.66
CA CYS A 108 -6.74 2.69 -6.63
C CYS A 108 -6.95 1.58 -5.60
N GLU A 109 -5.85 1.09 -5.04
CA GLU A 109 -5.87 0.31 -3.82
C GLU A 109 -5.97 1.22 -2.59
N ALA A 110 -6.22 0.65 -1.41
CA ALA A 110 -6.24 1.39 -0.15
C ALA A 110 -4.91 2.12 0.08
N ASP A 111 -3.78 1.47 -0.25
CA ASP A 111 -2.44 2.03 -0.12
C ASP A 111 -2.27 3.29 -0.99
N ASP A 112 -2.77 3.26 -2.23
CA ASP A 112 -2.75 4.42 -3.13
C ASP A 112 -3.62 5.55 -2.57
N THR A 113 -4.81 5.22 -2.07
CA THR A 113 -5.70 6.20 -1.43
C THR A 113 -5.02 6.83 -0.22
N LEU A 114 -4.35 6.04 0.62
CA LEU A 114 -3.55 6.53 1.75
C LEU A 114 -2.44 7.49 1.30
N GLY A 115 -1.68 7.10 0.27
CA GLY A 115 -0.58 7.90 -0.25
C GLY A 115 -1.05 9.21 -0.88
N ILE A 116 -2.11 9.18 -1.70
CA ILE A 116 -2.69 10.36 -2.32
C ILE A 116 -3.20 11.33 -1.25
N LEU A 117 -4.03 10.87 -0.31
CA LEU A 117 -4.62 11.72 0.71
C LEU A 117 -3.57 12.30 1.68
N SER A 118 -2.56 11.51 2.06
CA SER A 118 -1.51 11.99 2.98
C SER A 118 -0.60 13.05 2.38
N THR A 119 -0.49 13.11 1.05
CA THR A 119 0.39 14.04 0.33
C THR A 119 -0.37 15.16 -0.40
N SER A 120 -1.70 15.15 -0.38
CA SER A 120 -2.54 16.12 -1.10
C SER A 120 -2.55 17.54 -0.51
N GLY A 121 -2.21 17.68 0.77
CA GLY A 121 -2.40 18.94 1.49
C GLY A 121 -3.86 19.19 1.93
N GLU A 122 -4.80 18.29 1.62
CA GLU A 122 -6.21 18.38 2.03
C GLU A 122 -6.37 18.33 3.54
N PHE A 123 -5.54 17.51 4.21
CA PHE A 123 -5.67 17.25 5.64
C PHE A 123 -4.55 17.90 6.45
N ALA A 124 -4.94 18.42 7.62
CA ALA A 124 -3.97 18.94 8.58
C ALA A 124 -3.26 17.79 9.29
N HIS A 125 -1.93 17.76 9.20
CA HIS A 125 -1.09 16.79 9.91
C HIS A 125 -1.51 15.30 9.72
N PRO A 126 -1.64 14.81 8.48
CA PRO A 126 -2.07 13.44 8.23
C PRO A 126 -1.08 12.42 8.82
N VAL A 127 -1.62 11.32 9.35
CA VAL A 127 -0.85 10.19 9.87
C VAL A 127 -1.44 8.91 9.31
N ILE A 128 -0.68 8.19 8.50
CA ILE A 128 -1.08 6.88 8.01
C ILE A 128 -0.93 5.85 9.13
N MET A 129 -1.94 5.00 9.31
CA MET A 129 -1.84 3.82 10.18
C MET A 129 -2.09 2.55 9.36
N SER A 130 -1.04 1.79 9.15
CA SER A 130 -1.08 0.52 8.42
C SER A 130 -0.11 -0.51 9.00
N GLY A 131 -0.45 -1.77 8.87
CA GLY A 131 0.47 -2.89 9.14
C GLY A 131 1.46 -3.16 8.00
N ASP A 132 1.28 -2.51 6.85
CA ASP A 132 2.11 -2.74 5.68
C ASP A 132 3.46 -2.00 5.79
N LYS A 133 4.54 -2.76 5.48
CA LYS A 133 5.90 -2.21 5.43
C LYS A 133 6.10 -1.23 4.27
N ASP A 134 5.24 -1.30 3.25
CA ASP A 134 5.42 -0.58 2.01
C ASP A 134 4.95 0.88 2.09
N MET A 135 4.27 1.25 3.19
CA MET A 135 3.98 2.65 3.56
C MET A 135 5.24 3.53 3.63
N LYS A 136 6.42 2.96 3.82
CA LYS A 136 7.71 3.67 3.77
C LYS A 136 8.03 4.31 2.41
N THR A 137 7.32 3.92 1.34
CA THR A 137 7.42 4.54 0.00
C THR A 137 6.60 5.83 -0.13
N ILE A 138 5.87 6.20 0.93
CA ILE A 138 5.08 7.43 1.02
C ILE A 138 5.82 8.41 1.94
N PRO A 139 6.05 9.68 1.53
CA PRO A 139 6.60 10.70 2.41
C PRO A 139 5.60 11.10 3.49
N GLY A 140 6.12 11.50 4.65
CA GLY A 140 5.30 11.91 5.78
C GLY A 140 5.27 10.90 6.91
N ARG A 141 4.30 11.05 7.80
CA ARG A 141 4.22 10.29 9.05
C ARG A 141 3.36 9.03 8.86
N PHE A 142 3.89 7.91 9.32
CA PHE A 142 3.10 6.70 9.43
C PHE A 142 3.41 5.90 10.70
N ILE A 143 2.46 5.09 11.12
CA ILE A 143 2.56 4.20 12.28
C ILE A 143 2.36 2.77 11.79
N ARG A 144 3.30 1.89 12.18
CA ARG A 144 3.21 0.45 11.98
C ARG A 144 3.33 -0.26 13.33
N GLY A 145 2.26 -0.87 13.78
CA GLY A 145 2.19 -1.44 15.11
C GLY A 145 2.28 -0.36 16.18
N ARG A 146 3.42 -0.23 16.87
CA ARG A 146 3.68 0.80 17.89
C ARG A 146 4.79 1.77 17.48
N GLU A 147 5.37 1.58 16.32
CA GLU A 147 6.51 2.35 15.83
C GLU A 147 6.04 3.51 14.96
N TRP A 148 6.62 4.67 15.22
CA TRP A 148 6.42 5.89 14.44
C TRP A 148 7.53 6.06 13.43
N PHE A 149 7.14 6.41 12.22
CA PHE A 149 8.04 6.73 11.12
C PHE A 149 7.68 8.09 10.53
N ASN A 150 8.69 8.77 10.01
CA ASN A 150 8.51 10.02 9.27
C ASN A 150 9.57 10.04 8.16
N HIS A 151 9.13 9.83 6.93
CA HIS A 151 10.02 9.79 5.79
C HIS A 151 9.96 11.10 4.99
N SER A 152 11.13 11.60 4.62
CA SER A 152 11.28 12.62 3.60
C SER A 152 10.91 12.08 2.22
N GLU A 153 10.72 12.96 1.23
CA GLU A 153 10.51 12.54 -0.17
C GLU A 153 11.67 11.67 -0.66
N GLY A 154 12.91 12.08 -0.41
CA GLY A 154 14.08 11.33 -0.84
C GLY A 154 14.18 9.94 -0.21
N GLU A 155 13.79 9.76 1.05
CA GLU A 155 13.72 8.44 1.69
C GLU A 155 12.59 7.59 1.10
N ALA A 156 11.44 8.18 0.86
CA ALA A 156 10.31 7.49 0.24
C ALA A 156 10.63 7.07 -1.20
N ASP A 157 11.31 7.92 -1.97
CA ASP A 157 11.79 7.58 -3.32
C ASP A 157 12.90 6.52 -3.31
N TYR A 158 13.76 6.55 -2.29
CA TYR A 158 14.72 5.46 -2.08
C TYR A 158 14.01 4.10 -1.93
N TRP A 159 12.99 4.03 -1.07
CA TRP A 159 12.25 2.80 -0.86
C TRP A 159 11.43 2.38 -2.07
N HIS A 160 10.90 3.32 -2.84
CA HIS A 160 10.22 3.04 -4.10
C HIS A 160 11.19 2.39 -5.11
N LEU A 161 12.38 2.97 -5.33
CA LEU A 161 13.37 2.39 -6.23
C LEU A 161 13.97 1.09 -5.69
N PHE A 162 14.07 0.95 -4.37
CA PHE A 162 14.47 -0.31 -3.76
C PHE A 162 13.48 -1.44 -4.10
N GLN A 163 12.18 -1.18 -4.01
CA GLN A 163 11.16 -2.16 -4.42
C GLN A 163 11.14 -2.38 -5.93
N THR A 164 11.38 -1.36 -6.73
CA THR A 164 11.55 -1.49 -8.19
C THR A 164 12.64 -2.52 -8.52
N LEU A 165 13.75 -2.49 -7.79
CA LEU A 165 14.86 -3.42 -7.98
C LEU A 165 14.59 -4.81 -7.42
N THR A 166 14.03 -4.90 -6.20
CA THR A 166 13.85 -6.19 -5.52
C THR A 166 12.58 -6.92 -5.92
N GLY A 167 11.59 -6.21 -6.46
CA GLY A 167 10.26 -6.73 -6.72
C GLY A 167 9.47 -7.10 -5.45
N ASP A 168 8.25 -7.55 -5.65
CA ASP A 168 7.44 -8.24 -4.65
C ASP A 168 6.72 -9.43 -5.28
N VAL A 169 7.17 -10.63 -4.94
CA VAL A 169 6.63 -11.89 -5.48
C VAL A 169 5.19 -12.10 -5.04
N THR A 170 4.82 -11.63 -3.84
CA THR A 170 3.46 -11.76 -3.30
C THR A 170 2.46 -10.95 -4.14
N ASP A 171 2.92 -9.82 -4.65
CA ASP A 171 2.12 -8.93 -5.51
C ASP A 171 2.27 -9.24 -7.01
N GLY A 172 3.16 -10.17 -7.37
CA GLY A 172 3.29 -10.66 -8.74
C GLY A 172 4.16 -9.78 -9.65
N TYR A 173 5.05 -8.96 -9.11
CA TYR A 173 6.06 -8.25 -9.90
C TYR A 173 7.47 -8.62 -9.42
N LYS A 174 8.37 -8.89 -10.38
CA LYS A 174 9.61 -9.65 -10.11
C LYS A 174 10.82 -8.77 -9.78
N GLY A 175 10.75 -7.46 -10.06
CA GLY A 175 11.92 -6.60 -9.97
C GLY A 175 13.01 -6.93 -11.00
N CYS A 176 14.24 -6.55 -10.69
CA CYS A 176 15.41 -6.83 -11.52
C CYS A 176 15.98 -8.21 -11.19
N PRO A 177 16.12 -9.14 -12.17
CA PRO A 177 16.67 -10.47 -11.94
C PRO A 177 18.05 -10.42 -11.27
N GLY A 178 18.23 -11.24 -10.23
CA GLY A 178 19.47 -11.30 -9.45
C GLY A 178 19.71 -10.14 -8.49
N MET A 179 18.78 -9.21 -8.38
CA MET A 179 18.86 -8.05 -7.49
C MET A 179 18.19 -8.34 -6.14
N GLY A 180 18.94 -8.91 -5.21
CA GLY A 180 18.50 -9.10 -3.83
C GLY A 180 18.63 -7.81 -3.01
N LYS A 181 18.04 -7.81 -1.79
CA LYS A 181 17.98 -6.64 -0.90
C LYS A 181 19.35 -5.97 -0.67
N VAL A 182 20.38 -6.77 -0.34
CA VAL A 182 21.73 -6.24 -0.07
C VAL A 182 22.33 -5.57 -1.30
N THR A 183 22.12 -6.14 -2.49
CA THR A 183 22.66 -5.60 -3.75
C THR A 183 21.91 -4.33 -4.15
N ALA A 184 20.59 -4.30 -4.00
CA ALA A 184 19.77 -3.12 -4.27
C ALA A 184 20.14 -1.95 -3.35
N GLU A 185 20.33 -2.22 -2.05
CA GLU A 185 20.76 -1.21 -1.09
C GLU A 185 22.13 -0.63 -1.45
N LYS A 186 23.11 -1.47 -1.71
CA LYS A 186 24.46 -1.02 -2.13
C LYS A 186 24.40 -0.18 -3.40
N LEU A 187 23.61 -0.60 -4.39
CA LEU A 187 23.45 0.12 -5.64
C LEU A 187 22.89 1.52 -5.42
N LEU A 188 21.79 1.63 -4.68
CA LEU A 188 21.12 2.92 -4.47
C LEU A 188 21.93 3.85 -3.55
N ARG A 189 22.62 3.34 -2.52
CA ARG A 189 23.53 4.14 -1.69
C ARG A 189 24.69 4.70 -2.49
N ALA A 190 25.27 3.92 -3.39
CA ALA A 190 26.39 4.36 -4.22
C ALA A 190 25.97 5.36 -5.31
N ASN A 191 24.69 5.40 -5.67
CA ASN A 191 24.20 6.20 -6.81
C ASN A 191 23.03 7.13 -6.39
N ALA A 192 23.03 7.64 -5.15
CA ALA A 192 21.94 8.44 -4.61
C ALA A 192 21.59 9.71 -5.42
N HIS A 193 22.54 10.27 -6.16
CA HIS A 193 22.35 11.46 -7.01
C HIS A 193 21.91 11.16 -8.46
N ALA A 194 21.94 9.90 -8.88
CA ALA A 194 21.48 9.46 -10.19
C ALA A 194 20.85 8.05 -10.11
N PRO A 195 19.89 7.85 -9.20
CA PRO A 195 19.42 6.52 -8.84
C PRO A 195 18.71 5.82 -9.99
N TRP A 196 17.95 6.55 -10.82
CA TRP A 196 17.25 5.96 -11.96
C TRP A 196 18.20 5.43 -13.03
N SER A 197 19.27 6.16 -13.33
CA SER A 197 20.30 5.69 -14.25
C SER A 197 20.93 4.38 -13.75
N ALA A 198 21.18 4.26 -12.45
CA ALA A 198 21.70 3.03 -11.86
C ALA A 198 20.69 1.86 -11.95
N VAL A 199 19.39 2.14 -11.79
CA VAL A 199 18.31 1.16 -11.99
C VAL A 199 18.32 0.67 -13.44
N ILE A 200 18.33 1.57 -14.42
CA ILE A 200 18.39 1.22 -15.85
C ILE A 200 19.59 0.32 -16.14
N GLU A 201 20.77 0.69 -15.67
CA GLU A 201 22.00 -0.10 -15.88
C GLU A 201 21.93 -1.49 -15.24
N ALA A 202 21.25 -1.62 -14.08
CA ALA A 202 21.02 -2.93 -13.47
C ALA A 202 20.12 -3.81 -14.35
N PHE A 203 19.04 -3.25 -14.88
CA PHE A 203 18.14 -3.97 -15.80
C PHE A 203 18.84 -4.36 -17.10
N LYS A 204 19.62 -3.46 -17.71
CA LYS A 204 20.42 -3.74 -18.90
C LYS A 204 21.41 -4.89 -18.67
N LYS A 205 22.10 -4.92 -17.51
CA LYS A 205 22.99 -6.04 -17.14
C LYS A 205 22.23 -7.37 -17.02
N ALA A 206 20.98 -7.33 -16.62
CA ALA A 206 20.09 -8.49 -16.61
C ALA A 206 19.46 -8.80 -17.98
N LYS A 207 19.89 -8.14 -19.05
CA LYS A 207 19.38 -8.27 -20.44
C LYS A 207 17.91 -7.86 -20.58
N LEU A 208 17.49 -6.90 -19.79
CA LEU A 208 16.18 -6.26 -19.82
C LEU A 208 16.31 -4.81 -20.32
N THR A 209 15.17 -4.19 -20.64
CA THR A 209 15.09 -2.85 -21.19
C THR A 209 14.80 -1.79 -20.12
N GLU A 210 14.82 -0.52 -20.49
CA GLU A 210 14.36 0.57 -19.64
C GLU A 210 12.83 0.50 -19.42
N GLU A 211 12.08 0.06 -20.43
CA GLU A 211 10.64 -0.15 -20.33
C GLU A 211 10.29 -1.23 -19.29
N ASP A 212 11.10 -2.30 -19.21
CA ASP A 212 10.96 -3.31 -18.15
C ASP A 212 11.18 -2.70 -16.76
N ALA A 213 12.24 -1.88 -16.61
CA ALA A 213 12.49 -1.18 -15.36
C ALA A 213 11.35 -0.23 -15.00
N LEU A 214 10.83 0.52 -15.97
CA LEU A 214 9.73 1.46 -15.79
C LEU A 214 8.43 0.74 -15.40
N LEU A 215 8.16 -0.42 -16.01
CA LEU A 215 7.02 -1.24 -15.60
C LEU A 215 7.14 -1.67 -14.12
N GLN A 216 8.31 -2.17 -13.70
CA GLN A 216 8.52 -2.55 -12.29
C GLN A 216 8.36 -1.34 -11.35
N ALA A 217 8.86 -0.17 -11.75
CA ALA A 217 8.71 1.06 -10.97
C ALA A 217 7.23 1.47 -10.83
N ARG A 218 6.43 1.37 -11.89
CA ARG A 218 5.00 1.64 -11.86
C ARG A 218 4.22 0.64 -11.02
N MET A 219 4.64 -0.62 -11.01
CA MET A 219 4.04 -1.65 -10.16
C MET A 219 4.33 -1.41 -8.68
N ALA A 220 5.56 -1.00 -8.34
CA ALA A 220 6.01 -0.72 -6.97
C ALA A 220 5.50 0.61 -6.42
N ARG A 221 5.09 1.56 -7.28
CA ARG A 221 4.67 2.91 -6.88
C ARG A 221 3.36 2.87 -6.13
N ILE A 222 3.37 3.19 -4.84
CA ILE A 222 2.16 3.66 -4.15
C ILE A 222 1.95 5.11 -4.56
N LEU A 223 0.76 5.41 -5.08
CA LEU A 223 0.47 6.72 -5.66
C LEU A 223 0.49 7.81 -4.57
N ARG A 224 1.00 8.98 -4.95
CA ARG A 224 0.95 10.22 -4.17
C ARG A 224 0.01 11.20 -4.87
N ALA A 225 -0.26 12.36 -4.29
CA ALA A 225 -1.16 13.35 -4.89
C ALA A 225 -0.75 13.75 -6.31
N GLU A 226 0.54 13.84 -6.61
CA GLU A 226 1.07 14.12 -7.95
C GLU A 226 0.81 12.99 -8.97
N ASP A 227 0.57 11.77 -8.49
CA ASP A 227 0.34 10.57 -9.31
C ASP A 227 -1.16 10.30 -9.55
N TYR A 228 -2.05 11.26 -9.25
CA TYR A 228 -3.49 11.07 -9.43
C TYR A 228 -4.21 12.35 -9.88
N ASN A 229 -5.00 12.25 -10.92
CA ASN A 229 -5.83 13.35 -11.39
C ASN A 229 -7.21 13.26 -10.75
N LEU A 230 -7.51 14.19 -9.84
CA LEU A 230 -8.80 14.23 -9.12
C LEU A 230 -9.99 14.58 -10.01
N GLU A 231 -9.78 15.31 -11.12
CA GLU A 231 -10.84 15.72 -12.04
C GLU A 231 -11.28 14.57 -12.94
N THR A 232 -10.28 13.89 -13.55
CA THR A 232 -10.54 12.75 -14.44
C THR A 232 -10.70 11.43 -13.68
N LYS A 233 -10.31 11.39 -12.40
CA LYS A 233 -10.28 10.19 -11.54
C LYS A 233 -9.40 9.09 -12.11
N GLU A 234 -8.24 9.46 -12.65
CA GLU A 234 -7.31 8.55 -13.30
C GLU A 234 -5.93 8.61 -12.62
N PRO A 235 -5.29 7.45 -12.40
CA PRO A 235 -3.89 7.39 -12.04
C PRO A 235 -3.00 7.98 -13.14
N ILE A 236 -2.02 8.78 -12.73
CA ILE A 236 -0.93 9.27 -13.57
C ILE A 236 0.24 8.33 -13.36
N LEU A 237 0.62 7.59 -14.41
CA LEU A 237 1.68 6.61 -14.29
C LEU A 237 3.03 7.27 -14.00
N TRP A 238 3.70 6.78 -12.99
CA TRP A 238 5.01 7.30 -12.59
C TRP A 238 6.01 7.31 -13.72
N THR A 239 6.78 8.41 -13.78
CA THR A 239 7.95 8.58 -14.66
C THR A 239 9.10 9.17 -13.85
N PRO A 240 10.35 8.81 -14.14
CA PRO A 240 11.50 9.35 -13.43
C PRO A 240 11.63 10.85 -13.63
N LYS A 241 11.80 11.60 -12.55
CA LYS A 241 12.10 13.04 -12.61
C LYS A 241 13.55 13.23 -13.04
N PRO A 242 13.88 14.24 -13.88
CA PRO A 242 15.25 14.47 -14.35
C PRO A 242 16.27 14.69 -13.24
N ASP A 243 15.84 15.30 -12.16
CA ASP A 243 16.61 15.68 -10.97
C ASP A 243 16.35 14.76 -9.75
N LEU A 244 15.86 13.54 -10.00
CA LEU A 244 15.57 12.57 -8.95
C LEU A 244 16.83 12.27 -8.13
N VAL A 245 16.76 12.58 -6.85
CA VAL A 245 17.76 12.24 -5.84
C VAL A 245 17.09 11.46 -4.72
N VAL A 246 17.74 10.42 -4.23
CA VAL A 246 17.23 9.63 -3.11
C VAL A 246 18.07 9.83 -1.86
N THR A 247 17.44 9.66 -0.72
CA THR A 247 18.07 9.70 0.60
C THR A 247 18.06 8.29 1.19
N PRO A 248 19.19 7.57 1.19
CA PRO A 248 19.24 6.27 1.86
C PRO A 248 18.95 6.42 3.36
N PRO A 249 18.19 5.51 3.94
CA PRO A 249 17.96 5.52 5.39
C PRO A 249 19.27 5.34 6.16
N ALA A 250 19.30 5.86 7.39
CA ALA A 250 20.45 5.80 8.30
C ALA A 250 20.86 4.35 8.62
#